data_fe632f79143063290697667bc092ba1b
#
_entry.id   fe632f79143063290697667bc092ba1b
#
_cell.length_a   1.000
_cell.length_b   1.000
_cell.length_c   1.000
_cell.angle_alpha   90.00
_cell.angle_beta   90.00
_cell.angle_gamma   90.00
#
_symmetry.space_group_name_H-M   'P 1'
#
loop_
_entity.id
_entity.type
_entity.pdbx_description
1 polymer ?
#
loop_
_entity_poly.entity_id
_entity_poly.type
_entity_poly.pdbx_seq_one_letter_code
_entity_poly.pdbx_strand_id
1 'polypeptide(L)'
;MSLKIIREVGVETGGSNIQFAINPSNGEVIVIEMNPRVSRSSALASKATGFPIAKIAALLSVGYTLDEIINDITKKTPACFEPSIDYVVTKIPRFAFEKFKGSSNILSTAMKSVGESMAIGLSLIHI
;
A
#
# COMPACT_ATOMS: atom_id res chain seq x y z
N MET A 1 -0.37 2.31 15.28
CA MET A 1 -0.95 0.95 15.25
C MET A 1 -0.12 -0.01 14.42
N SER A 2 0.20 0.25 13.16
CA SER A 2 0.96 -0.63 12.26
C SER A 2 2.29 -1.12 12.85
N LEU A 3 3.12 -0.23 13.38
CA LEU A 3 4.41 -0.60 13.98
C LEU A 3 4.26 -1.59 15.15
N LYS A 4 3.19 -1.45 15.95
CA LYS A 4 2.91 -2.38 17.06
C LYS A 4 2.57 -3.77 16.54
N ILE A 5 1.75 -3.85 15.47
CA ILE A 5 1.37 -5.12 14.84
C ILE A 5 2.60 -5.83 14.24
N ILE A 6 3.45 -5.09 13.51
CA ILE A 6 4.67 -5.65 12.90
C ILE A 6 5.58 -6.27 13.98
N ARG A 7 5.76 -5.58 15.11
CA ARG A 7 6.56 -6.08 16.22
C ARG A 7 5.95 -7.31 16.89
N GLU A 8 4.63 -7.30 17.09
CA GLU A 8 3.91 -8.41 17.72
C GLU A 8 3.95 -9.68 16.85
N VAL A 9 3.84 -9.54 15.54
CA VAL A 9 3.96 -10.64 14.58
C VAL A 9 5.41 -11.14 14.46
N GLY A 10 6.39 -10.31 14.81
CA GLY A 10 7.81 -10.68 14.80
C GLY A 10 8.40 -10.81 13.39
N VAL A 11 7.90 -10.04 12.44
CA VAL A 11 8.38 -10.08 11.05
C VAL A 11 9.39 -8.97 10.81
N GLU A 12 10.62 -9.35 10.55
CA GLU A 12 11.73 -8.46 10.20
C GLU A 12 11.97 -8.45 8.69
N THR A 13 10.93 -8.10 7.92
CA THR A 13 11.06 -7.97 6.46
C THR A 13 11.23 -6.50 6.04
N GLY A 14 11.80 -6.28 4.86
CA GLY A 14 11.99 -4.95 4.29
C GLY A 14 10.70 -4.21 3.91
N GLY A 15 9.52 -4.83 4.03
CA GLY A 15 8.24 -4.19 3.78
C GLY A 15 7.07 -5.06 4.14
N SER A 16 5.95 -4.41 4.50
CA SER A 16 4.69 -5.09 4.80
C SER A 16 3.50 -4.22 4.39
N ASN A 17 2.37 -4.87 4.20
CA ASN A 17 1.07 -4.24 3.96
C ASN A 17 0.11 -4.67 5.05
N ILE A 18 -0.53 -3.72 5.72
CA ILE A 18 -1.51 -3.98 6.77
C ILE A 18 -2.83 -3.35 6.36
N GLN A 19 -3.91 -4.12 6.44
CA GLN A 19 -5.25 -3.66 6.14
C GLN A 19 -6.06 -3.49 7.42
N PHE A 20 -6.78 -2.39 7.49
CA PHE A 20 -7.62 -2.03 8.62
C PHE A 20 -9.05 -1.77 8.15
N ALA A 21 -10.01 -2.06 9.02
CA ALA A 21 -11.37 -1.54 8.93
C ALA A 21 -11.62 -0.57 10.07
N ILE A 22 -12.40 0.47 9.81
CA ILE A 22 -12.81 1.45 10.82
C ILE A 22 -14.33 1.42 10.89
N ASN A 23 -14.86 1.18 12.08
CA ASN A 23 -16.29 1.27 12.31
C ASN A 23 -16.71 2.76 12.28
N PRO A 24 -17.53 3.19 11.33
CA PRO A 24 -17.90 4.60 11.21
C PRO A 24 -18.75 5.12 12.37
N SER A 25 -19.38 4.24 13.14
CA SER A 25 -20.27 4.63 14.23
C SER A 25 -19.52 5.00 15.51
N ASN A 26 -18.39 4.38 15.79
CA ASN A 26 -17.64 4.55 17.04
C ASN A 26 -16.13 4.78 16.85
N GLY A 27 -15.63 4.72 15.61
CA GLY A 27 -14.21 4.90 15.30
C GLY A 27 -13.33 3.69 15.66
N GLU A 28 -13.91 2.57 16.06
CA GLU A 28 -13.17 1.35 16.40
C GLU A 28 -12.38 0.87 15.18
N VAL A 29 -11.09 0.58 15.37
CA VAL A 29 -10.18 0.11 14.33
C VAL A 29 -9.91 -1.37 14.50
N ILE A 30 -10.23 -2.15 13.48
CA ILE A 30 -10.03 -3.59 13.43
C ILE A 30 -8.95 -3.91 12.40
N VAL A 31 -8.01 -4.78 12.75
CA VAL A 31 -7.02 -5.33 11.82
C VAL A 31 -7.66 -6.42 11.00
N ILE A 32 -7.65 -6.28 9.68
CA ILE A 32 -8.17 -7.31 8.77
C ILE A 32 -7.10 -8.36 8.50
N GLU A 33 -5.94 -7.91 8.01
CA GLU A 33 -4.81 -8.79 7.71
C GLU A 33 -3.49 -8.02 7.68
N MET A 34 -2.39 -8.74 7.84
CA MET A 34 -1.04 -8.27 7.59
C MET A 34 -0.37 -9.17 6.56
N ASN A 35 0.19 -8.56 5.51
CA ASN A 35 0.97 -9.25 4.49
C ASN A 35 2.44 -8.82 4.61
N PRO A 36 3.33 -9.68 5.17
CA PRO A 36 4.73 -9.34 5.41
C PRO A 36 5.57 -9.47 4.13
N ARG A 37 5.24 -8.69 3.13
CA ARG A 37 5.90 -8.69 1.83
C ARG A 37 5.64 -7.40 1.06
N VAL A 38 6.51 -7.09 0.12
CA VAL A 38 6.23 -6.11 -0.94
C VAL A 38 5.25 -6.74 -1.94
N SER A 39 4.24 -5.98 -2.36
CA SER A 39 3.12 -6.45 -3.18
C SER A 39 2.83 -5.51 -4.35
N ARG A 40 1.82 -5.85 -5.16
CA ARG A 40 1.29 -4.95 -6.21
C ARG A 40 0.80 -3.62 -5.63
N SER A 41 0.19 -3.63 -4.46
CA SER A 41 -0.21 -2.42 -3.75
C SER A 41 0.99 -1.54 -3.41
N SER A 42 2.14 -2.13 -3.05
CA SER A 42 3.38 -1.40 -2.83
C SER A 42 3.92 -0.78 -4.11
N ALA A 43 3.80 -1.46 -5.25
CA ALA A 43 4.19 -0.91 -6.56
C ALA A 43 3.32 0.31 -6.95
N LEU A 44 2.01 0.25 -6.70
CA LEU A 44 1.11 1.39 -6.91
C LEU A 44 1.43 2.55 -5.95
N ALA A 45 1.67 2.27 -4.68
CA ALA A 45 2.08 3.26 -3.71
C ALA A 45 3.41 3.93 -4.11
N SER A 46 4.36 3.16 -4.63
CA SER A 46 5.63 3.70 -5.15
C SER A 46 5.40 4.65 -6.33
N LYS A 47 4.50 4.32 -7.26
CA LYS A 47 4.12 5.20 -8.36
C LYS A 47 3.39 6.46 -7.86
N ALA A 48 2.50 6.30 -6.88
CA ALA A 48 1.72 7.38 -6.33
C ALA A 48 2.58 8.41 -5.59
N THR A 49 3.58 7.96 -4.84
CA THR A 49 4.40 8.81 -3.96
C THR A 49 5.77 9.18 -4.56
N GLY A 50 6.23 8.45 -5.58
CA GLY A 50 7.60 8.53 -6.06
C GLY A 50 8.62 7.82 -5.17
N PHE A 51 8.20 7.24 -4.04
CA PHE A 51 9.08 6.54 -3.10
C PHE A 51 9.26 5.07 -3.53
N PRO A 52 10.48 4.62 -3.86
CA PRO A 52 10.70 3.29 -4.46
C PRO A 52 10.72 2.18 -3.40
N ILE A 53 9.55 1.77 -2.92
CA ILE A 53 9.39 0.81 -1.81
C ILE A 53 10.18 -0.49 -2.03
N ALA A 54 10.13 -1.07 -3.23
CA ALA A 54 10.82 -2.33 -3.52
C ALA A 54 12.35 -2.20 -3.45
N LYS A 55 12.91 -1.10 -3.96
CA LYS A 55 14.34 -0.80 -3.86
C LYS A 55 14.77 -0.66 -2.39
N ILE A 56 14.01 0.12 -1.63
CA ILE A 56 14.30 0.33 -0.20
C ILE A 56 14.20 -1.00 0.56
N ALA A 57 13.15 -1.79 0.31
CA ALA A 57 13.00 -3.10 0.94
C ALA A 57 14.17 -4.04 0.63
N ALA A 58 14.68 -4.03 -0.60
CA ALA A 58 15.86 -4.81 -0.97
C ALA A 58 17.13 -4.35 -0.24
N LEU A 59 17.35 -3.05 -0.08
CA LEU A 59 18.48 -2.51 0.67
C LEU A 59 18.40 -2.88 2.16
N LEU A 60 17.22 -2.77 2.77
CA LEU A 60 17.00 -3.19 4.15
C LEU A 60 17.29 -4.68 4.35
N SER A 61 16.94 -5.54 3.39
CA SER A 61 17.16 -6.98 3.49
C SER A 61 18.64 -7.40 3.42
N VAL A 62 19.52 -6.53 2.93
CA VAL A 62 20.97 -6.74 2.92
C VAL A 62 21.71 -5.97 4.03
N GLY A 63 20.95 -5.41 4.98
CA GLY A 63 21.49 -4.86 6.24
C GLY A 63 21.61 -3.34 6.31
N TYR A 64 21.20 -2.59 5.27
CA TYR A 64 21.11 -1.13 5.39
C TYR A 64 19.97 -0.72 6.32
N THR A 65 20.11 0.43 6.96
CA THR A 65 19.05 1.07 7.74
C THR A 65 18.43 2.24 6.97
N LEU A 66 17.22 2.66 7.35
CA LEU A 66 16.49 3.74 6.64
C LEU A 66 17.20 5.10 6.71
N ASP A 67 18.00 5.34 7.74
CA ASP A 67 18.79 6.56 7.92
C ASP A 67 20.06 6.56 7.08
N GLU A 68 20.59 5.39 6.72
CA GLU A 68 21.74 5.26 5.82
C GLU A 68 21.35 5.38 4.34
N ILE A 69 20.09 5.10 4.00
CA ILE A 69 19.62 5.14 2.63
C ILE A 69 19.17 6.57 2.27
N ILE A 70 19.69 7.11 1.16
CA ILE A 70 19.25 8.41 0.67
C ILE A 70 17.86 8.31 0.05
N ASN A 71 16.98 9.23 0.40
CA ASN A 71 15.64 9.36 -0.15
C ASN A 71 15.70 9.72 -1.64
N ASP A 72 15.14 8.88 -2.50
CA ASP A 72 15.18 9.07 -3.96
C ASP A 72 14.38 10.28 -4.45
N ILE A 73 13.42 10.78 -3.66
CA ILE A 73 12.61 11.96 -4.00
C ILE A 73 13.40 13.23 -3.73
N THR A 74 13.87 13.38 -2.50
CA THR A 74 14.53 14.62 -2.04
C THR A 74 16.00 14.67 -2.44
N LYS A 75 16.66 13.53 -2.63
CA LYS A 75 18.11 13.38 -2.88
C LYS A 75 19.01 13.96 -1.77
N LYS A 76 18.44 14.40 -0.67
CA LYS A 76 19.14 15.10 0.42
C LYS A 76 18.83 14.52 1.80
N THR A 77 17.61 14.04 2.01
CA THR A 77 17.15 13.50 3.29
C THR A 77 17.30 11.98 3.32
N PRO A 78 17.39 11.36 4.50
CA PRO A 78 17.35 9.90 4.62
C PRO A 78 15.95 9.33 4.26
N ALA A 79 15.91 8.04 3.94
CA ALA A 79 14.69 7.35 3.52
C ALA A 79 13.67 7.13 4.66
N CYS A 80 14.02 7.44 5.91
CA CYS A 80 13.12 7.36 7.05
C CYS A 80 12.06 8.48 7.07
N PHE A 81 12.18 9.51 6.23
CA PHE A 81 11.16 10.55 6.09
C PHE A 81 10.00 10.04 5.25
N GLU A 82 8.80 10.11 5.81
CA GLU A 82 7.58 9.74 5.08
C GLU A 82 7.35 10.69 3.89
N PRO A 83 6.96 10.16 2.72
CA PRO A 83 6.60 11.01 1.59
C PRO A 83 5.32 11.80 1.91
N SER A 84 5.31 13.09 1.57
CA SER A 84 4.12 13.93 1.60
C SER A 84 3.69 14.26 0.17
N ILE A 85 2.38 14.22 -0.08
CA ILE A 85 1.79 14.50 -1.39
C ILE A 85 0.74 15.60 -1.25
N ASP A 86 0.64 16.45 -2.26
CA ASP A 86 -0.33 17.56 -2.37
C ASP A 86 -1.36 17.33 -3.49
N TYR A 87 -1.53 16.08 -3.89
CA TYR A 87 -2.48 15.62 -4.90
C TYR A 87 -3.26 14.41 -4.39
N VAL A 88 -4.37 14.10 -5.07
CA VAL A 88 -5.22 12.95 -4.77
C VAL A 88 -4.87 11.81 -5.72
N VAL A 89 -4.73 10.62 -5.15
CA VAL A 89 -4.55 9.38 -5.92
C VAL A 89 -5.77 8.49 -5.69
N THR A 90 -6.51 8.22 -6.75
CA THR A 90 -7.65 7.32 -6.72
C THR A 90 -7.26 5.97 -7.29
N LYS A 91 -7.43 4.93 -6.49
CA LYS A 91 -7.21 3.55 -6.88
C LYS A 91 -8.56 2.86 -7.10
N ILE A 92 -8.75 2.28 -8.29
CA ILE A 92 -10.00 1.59 -8.67
C ILE A 92 -9.66 0.13 -9.01
N PRO A 93 -10.29 -0.86 -8.34
CA PRO A 93 -10.13 -2.26 -8.70
C PRO A 93 -10.82 -2.56 -10.04
N ARG A 94 -10.22 -3.42 -10.85
CA ARG A 94 -10.83 -3.97 -12.06
C ARG A 94 -11.55 -5.26 -11.73
N PHE A 95 -12.83 -5.32 -12.00
CA PHE A 95 -13.66 -6.51 -11.82
C PHE A 95 -13.77 -7.26 -13.17
N ALA A 96 -12.92 -8.24 -13.36
CA ALA A 96 -12.88 -9.05 -14.57
C ALA A 96 -13.77 -10.30 -14.39
N PHE A 97 -15.09 -10.11 -14.40
CA PHE A 97 -16.07 -11.18 -14.17
C PHE A 97 -15.90 -12.35 -15.14
N GLU A 98 -15.44 -12.10 -16.36
CA GLU A 98 -15.17 -13.09 -17.39
C GLU A 98 -14.15 -14.17 -16.96
N LYS A 99 -13.32 -13.87 -15.97
CA LYS A 99 -12.33 -14.82 -15.42
C LYS A 99 -12.90 -15.75 -14.35
N PHE A 100 -14.09 -15.45 -13.85
CA PHE A 100 -14.74 -16.20 -12.77
C PHE A 100 -15.95 -16.96 -13.31
N LYS A 101 -15.69 -18.00 -14.12
CA LYS A 101 -16.74 -18.81 -14.75
C LYS A 101 -17.72 -19.37 -13.71
N GLY A 102 -19.02 -19.22 -13.98
CA GLY A 102 -20.08 -19.71 -13.09
C GLY A 102 -20.35 -18.83 -11.86
N SER A 103 -19.66 -17.72 -11.68
CA SER A 103 -19.96 -16.76 -10.62
C SER A 103 -20.93 -15.68 -11.08
N SER A 104 -21.69 -15.13 -10.14
CA SER A 104 -22.54 -13.97 -10.39
C SER A 104 -21.70 -12.74 -10.78
N ASN A 105 -22.21 -11.94 -11.74
CA ASN A 105 -21.61 -10.66 -12.14
C ASN A 105 -21.97 -9.51 -11.18
N ILE A 106 -22.63 -9.82 -10.06
CA ILE A 106 -22.99 -8.84 -9.04
C ILE A 106 -21.83 -8.73 -8.04
N LEU A 107 -21.49 -7.49 -7.68
CA LEU A 107 -20.51 -7.24 -6.61
C LEU A 107 -21.07 -7.72 -5.27
N SER A 108 -20.25 -8.42 -4.53
CA SER A 108 -20.57 -8.96 -3.21
C SER A 108 -19.30 -8.94 -2.33
N THR A 109 -19.33 -9.58 -1.19
CA THR A 109 -18.16 -9.76 -0.30
C THR A 109 -17.11 -10.70 -0.87
N ALA A 110 -17.43 -11.47 -1.93
CA ALA A 110 -16.48 -12.36 -2.59
C ALA A 110 -15.47 -11.55 -3.42
N MET A 111 -14.20 -11.92 -3.35
CA MET A 111 -13.13 -11.30 -4.13
C MET A 111 -13.28 -11.63 -5.61
N LYS A 112 -13.47 -10.60 -6.45
CA LYS A 112 -13.64 -10.73 -7.92
C LYS A 112 -12.75 -9.75 -8.70
N SER A 113 -11.90 -9.00 -8.02
CA SER A 113 -10.97 -8.08 -8.68
C SER A 113 -9.69 -8.80 -9.09
N VAL A 114 -9.19 -8.51 -10.28
CA VAL A 114 -7.98 -9.16 -10.87
C VAL A 114 -6.94 -8.15 -11.29
N GLY A 115 -7.11 -6.91 -10.96
CA GLY A 115 -6.20 -5.84 -11.29
C GLY A 115 -6.73 -4.54 -10.73
N GLU A 116 -5.95 -3.50 -10.90
CA GLU A 116 -6.28 -2.19 -10.38
C GLU A 116 -5.71 -1.11 -11.31
N SER A 117 -6.41 0.00 -11.39
CA SER A 117 -5.99 1.21 -12.09
C SER A 117 -5.85 2.34 -11.10
N MET A 118 -5.05 3.32 -11.46
CA MET A 118 -4.79 4.50 -10.65
C MET A 118 -4.97 5.75 -11.49
N ALA A 119 -5.63 6.75 -10.93
CA ALA A 119 -5.72 8.10 -11.48
C ALA A 119 -5.15 9.10 -10.47
N ILE A 120 -4.55 10.16 -10.97
CA ILE A 120 -3.96 11.23 -10.15
C ILE A 120 -4.58 12.55 -10.58
N GLY A 121 -5.06 13.33 -9.62
CA GLY A 121 -5.63 14.64 -9.83
C GLY A 121 -5.36 15.58 -8.66
N LEU A 122 -5.54 16.88 -8.86
CA LEU A 122 -5.34 17.88 -7.79
C LEU A 122 -6.43 17.80 -6.72
N SER A 123 -7.61 17.29 -7.09
CA SER A 123 -8.72 17.04 -6.18
C SER A 123 -9.64 15.97 -6.75
N LEU A 124 -10.61 15.48 -5.96
CA LEU A 124 -11.59 14.48 -6.41
C LEU A 124 -12.48 14.97 -7.57
N ILE A 125 -12.56 16.29 -7.80
CA ILE A 125 -13.32 16.85 -8.94
C ILE A 125 -12.60 16.61 -10.27
N HIS A 126 -11.29 16.39 -10.25
CA HIS A 126 -10.44 16.23 -11.44
C HIS A 126 -10.16 14.78 -11.84
N ILE A 127 -10.79 13.82 -11.15
CA ILE A 127 -10.59 12.38 -11.39
C ILE A 127 -11.82 11.75 -12.01
#